data_ba311dabe5d50aafbed3b26b105408d1
#
_entry.id   ba311dabe5d50aafbed3b26b105408d1
#
_cell.length_a   1.000
_cell.length_b   1.000
_cell.length_c   1.000
_cell.angle_alpha   90.00
_cell.angle_beta   90.00
_cell.angle_gamma   90.00
#
_symmetry.space_group_name_H-M   'P 1'
#
loop_
_entity.id
_entity.type
_entity.pdbx_description
1 polymer ?
#
loop_
_entity_poly.entity_id
_entity_poly.type
_entity_poly.pdbx_seq_one_letter_code
_entity_poly.pdbx_strand_id
1 'polypeptide(L)'
;MYPPLVRIRDVKRGYSETYYSGDYSEEYLITSGDLLIGMDGEFNIARWKSDRALLNQRVCKLTAKKGTNEEYLRFAMAKVLKEIEQKTAFVTVKHLSAKELNKLYLNVPELSKQNKIAGILSRLENIIDVRRQELEKLDELIKARFVELFGDINTNDKNWDCEPLGELCTIVRGSSPRPIEQFLGGDVPWIKIGDATDGDNIYLNSTKECIIQEGVKKSRLVKAGSLIFANCGVSLGFARIITFDGCIHDGWLAMEDIDERLNKVFLLQALNQMTEHFRAIAPDGTQPNLNTAIMKVFMQVIPPIELQRDFVKFVEQIDKSKVAVKKALDETQLLFDSLMQKYFG
;
A
#
# COMPACT_ATOMS: atom_id res chain seq x y z
N MET A 1 -21.08 -23.87 -15.96
CA MET A 1 -20.26 -22.72 -15.58
C MET A 1 -18.80 -23.16 -15.56
N TYR A 2 -17.91 -22.45 -16.20
CA TYR A 2 -16.49 -22.79 -16.21
C TYR A 2 -15.86 -22.59 -14.83
N PRO A 3 -15.02 -23.51 -14.35
CA PRO A 3 -14.36 -23.34 -13.05
C PRO A 3 -13.31 -22.22 -13.07
N PRO A 4 -13.15 -21.44 -11.98
CA PRO A 4 -12.04 -20.51 -11.83
C PRO A 4 -10.70 -21.26 -11.89
N LEU A 5 -9.72 -20.73 -12.61
CA LEU A 5 -8.36 -21.27 -12.73
C LEU A 5 -7.42 -20.52 -11.78
N VAL A 6 -6.86 -21.23 -10.81
CA VAL A 6 -5.98 -20.63 -9.79
C VAL A 6 -4.58 -20.43 -10.35
N ARG A 7 -4.13 -19.21 -10.43
CA ARG A 7 -2.75 -18.82 -10.78
C ARG A 7 -1.95 -18.50 -9.51
N ILE A 8 -0.63 -18.41 -9.62
CA ILE A 8 0.27 -18.13 -8.49
C ILE A 8 -0.17 -16.88 -7.69
N ARG A 9 -0.52 -15.79 -8.38
CA ARG A 9 -1.00 -14.54 -7.76
C ARG A 9 -2.30 -14.72 -6.97
N ASP A 10 -3.11 -15.70 -7.33
CA ASP A 10 -4.43 -15.94 -6.75
C ASP A 10 -4.33 -16.74 -5.44
N VAL A 11 -3.19 -17.42 -5.20
CA VAL A 11 -2.94 -18.19 -3.96
C VAL A 11 -3.04 -17.27 -2.73
N LYS A 12 -2.32 -16.14 -2.71
CA LYS A 12 -2.40 -15.17 -1.60
C LYS A 12 -3.76 -14.49 -1.52
N ARG A 13 -4.39 -14.20 -2.67
CA ARG A 13 -5.71 -13.56 -2.73
C ARG A 13 -6.81 -14.46 -2.16
N GLY A 14 -6.71 -15.78 -2.40
CA GLY A 14 -7.70 -16.77 -2.02
C GLY A 14 -8.89 -16.85 -2.98
N TYR A 15 -8.86 -16.17 -4.13
CA TYR A 15 -9.87 -16.23 -5.21
C TYR A 15 -9.21 -16.01 -6.57
N SER A 16 -9.91 -16.41 -7.65
CA SER A 16 -9.49 -16.17 -9.03
C SER A 16 -10.64 -15.64 -9.88
N GLU A 17 -10.31 -14.73 -10.79
CA GLU A 17 -11.21 -14.14 -11.79
C GLU A 17 -10.93 -14.68 -13.20
N THR A 18 -10.02 -15.63 -13.31
CA THR A 18 -9.70 -16.31 -14.57
C THR A 18 -10.43 -17.64 -14.63
N TYR A 19 -11.13 -17.92 -15.72
CA TYR A 19 -11.92 -19.13 -15.90
C TYR A 19 -11.31 -20.04 -16.97
N TYR A 20 -11.47 -21.37 -16.79
CA TYR A 20 -10.97 -22.37 -17.72
C TYR A 20 -12.11 -23.05 -18.47
N SER A 21 -12.03 -23.06 -19.80
CA SER A 21 -13.08 -23.59 -20.69
C SER A 21 -12.77 -24.95 -21.33
N GLY A 22 -11.59 -25.54 -21.03
CA GLY A 22 -11.20 -26.86 -21.57
C GLY A 22 -11.63 -28.00 -20.67
N ASP A 23 -11.30 -29.23 -21.13
CA ASP A 23 -11.48 -30.45 -20.35
C ASP A 23 -10.47 -30.52 -19.21
N TYR A 24 -10.87 -31.05 -18.07
CA TYR A 24 -10.02 -31.18 -16.89
C TYR A 24 -10.38 -32.43 -16.08
N SER A 25 -9.40 -33.00 -15.38
CA SER A 25 -9.63 -34.10 -14.43
C SER A 25 -10.08 -33.53 -13.07
N GLU A 26 -10.98 -34.23 -12.39
CA GLU A 26 -11.47 -33.83 -11.06
C GLU A 26 -10.38 -33.82 -10.00
N GLU A 27 -9.27 -34.51 -10.19
CA GLU A 27 -8.11 -34.52 -9.29
C GLU A 27 -7.44 -33.15 -9.15
N TYR A 28 -7.63 -32.23 -10.15
CA TYR A 28 -7.10 -30.85 -10.10
C TYR A 28 -8.06 -29.86 -9.45
N LEU A 29 -9.21 -30.34 -8.97
CA LEU A 29 -10.17 -29.48 -8.29
C LEU A 29 -9.80 -29.28 -6.83
N ILE A 30 -9.96 -28.05 -6.40
CA ILE A 30 -9.79 -27.61 -5.02
C ILE A 30 -11.08 -26.98 -4.50
N THR A 31 -11.18 -26.91 -3.19
CA THR A 31 -12.30 -26.31 -2.46
C THR A 31 -11.81 -25.36 -1.38
N SER A 32 -12.72 -24.58 -0.84
CA SER A 32 -12.42 -23.69 0.29
C SER A 32 -11.74 -24.45 1.43
N GLY A 33 -10.69 -23.86 1.99
CA GLY A 33 -9.87 -24.44 3.06
C GLY A 33 -8.64 -25.21 2.58
N ASP A 34 -8.55 -25.61 1.31
CA ASP A 34 -7.38 -26.33 0.78
C ASP A 34 -6.11 -25.46 0.88
N LEU A 35 -4.98 -26.06 1.29
CA LEU A 35 -3.68 -25.39 1.31
C LEU A 35 -3.04 -25.43 -0.07
N LEU A 36 -2.66 -24.27 -0.59
CA LEU A 36 -2.07 -24.11 -1.91
C LEU A 36 -0.67 -23.51 -1.81
N ILE A 37 0.25 -23.98 -2.65
CA ILE A 37 1.60 -23.45 -2.81
C ILE A 37 1.76 -22.92 -4.22
N GLY A 38 2.15 -21.64 -4.36
CA GLY A 38 2.63 -21.06 -5.60
C GLY A 38 4.09 -21.44 -5.85
N MET A 39 4.37 -22.05 -7.02
CA MET A 39 5.66 -22.68 -7.31
C MET A 39 6.60 -21.85 -8.20
N ASP A 40 6.22 -20.65 -8.62
CA ASP A 40 7.04 -19.77 -9.46
C ASP A 40 7.12 -18.36 -8.89
N GLY A 41 8.24 -17.68 -9.13
CA GLY A 41 8.47 -16.31 -8.71
C GLY A 41 8.61 -16.20 -7.20
N GLU A 42 7.66 -15.57 -6.54
CA GLU A 42 7.56 -15.53 -5.08
C GLU A 42 6.86 -16.79 -4.57
N PHE A 43 7.60 -17.65 -3.87
CA PHE A 43 7.02 -18.86 -3.29
C PHE A 43 6.15 -18.50 -2.09
N ASN A 44 4.88 -18.89 -2.17
CA ASN A 44 3.92 -18.59 -1.12
C ASN A 44 3.02 -19.78 -0.84
N ILE A 45 2.48 -19.84 0.37
CA ILE A 45 1.50 -20.84 0.81
C ILE A 45 0.34 -20.14 1.49
N ALA A 46 -0.89 -20.46 1.10
CA ALA A 46 -2.08 -19.91 1.70
C ALA A 46 -3.26 -20.88 1.60
N ARG A 47 -4.29 -20.63 2.44
CA ARG A 47 -5.58 -21.31 2.30
C ARG A 47 -6.40 -20.68 1.17
N TRP A 48 -6.96 -21.56 0.34
CA TRP A 48 -7.96 -21.13 -0.64
C TRP A 48 -9.23 -20.70 0.10
N LYS A 49 -9.74 -19.49 -0.23
CA LYS A 49 -10.88 -18.89 0.49
C LYS A 49 -12.21 -19.00 -0.27
N SER A 50 -12.14 -19.15 -1.60
CA SER A 50 -13.31 -19.24 -2.47
C SER A 50 -13.80 -20.66 -2.63
N ASP A 51 -14.92 -20.80 -3.35
CA ASP A 51 -15.50 -22.09 -3.70
C ASP A 51 -14.58 -22.91 -4.63
N ARG A 52 -15.18 -23.95 -5.23
CA ARG A 52 -14.52 -24.89 -6.13
C ARG A 52 -13.77 -24.18 -7.26
N ALA A 53 -12.50 -24.52 -7.43
CA ALA A 53 -11.63 -23.97 -8.46
C ALA A 53 -10.68 -25.04 -9.02
N LEU A 54 -9.99 -24.75 -10.13
CA LEU A 54 -9.09 -25.64 -10.83
C LEU A 54 -7.64 -25.22 -10.61
N LEU A 55 -6.75 -26.15 -10.25
CA LEU A 55 -5.32 -25.91 -10.13
C LEU A 55 -4.67 -25.65 -11.50
N ASN A 56 -3.82 -24.64 -11.57
CA ASN A 56 -2.87 -24.46 -12.66
C ASN A 56 -1.59 -25.29 -12.38
N GLN A 57 -0.86 -25.69 -13.43
CA GLN A 57 0.41 -26.41 -13.34
C GLN A 57 1.51 -25.75 -12.46
N ARG A 58 1.36 -24.46 -12.11
CA ARG A 58 2.28 -23.68 -11.28
C ARG A 58 1.79 -23.52 -9.83
N VAL A 59 0.74 -24.22 -9.49
CA VAL A 59 0.17 -24.23 -8.13
C VAL A 59 -0.07 -25.69 -7.74
N CYS A 60 0.35 -26.05 -6.54
CA CYS A 60 0.07 -27.39 -6.00
C CYS A 60 -0.75 -27.30 -4.71
N LYS A 61 -1.54 -28.35 -4.47
CA LYS A 61 -2.27 -28.56 -3.22
C LYS A 61 -1.37 -29.33 -2.25
N LEU A 62 -1.31 -28.88 -1.01
CA LEU A 62 -0.63 -29.55 0.09
C LEU A 62 -1.67 -30.13 1.03
N THR A 63 -1.56 -31.43 1.34
CA THR A 63 -2.47 -32.12 2.26
C THR A 63 -1.68 -32.71 3.43
N ALA A 64 -2.10 -32.39 4.65
CA ALA A 64 -1.48 -32.94 5.84
C ALA A 64 -1.78 -34.46 5.99
N LYS A 65 -0.77 -35.23 6.33
CA LYS A 65 -0.93 -36.66 6.65
C LYS A 65 -1.46 -36.83 8.07
N LYS A 66 -2.01 -38.01 8.37
CA LYS A 66 -2.46 -38.39 9.71
C LYS A 66 -1.36 -38.12 10.76
N GLY A 67 -1.70 -37.43 11.84
CA GLY A 67 -0.75 -37.05 12.88
C GLY A 67 -0.06 -35.69 12.67
N THR A 68 -0.37 -35.01 11.58
CA THR A 68 0.15 -33.65 11.28
C THR A 68 -0.98 -32.63 11.35
N ASN A 69 -0.80 -31.57 12.16
CA ASN A 69 -1.69 -30.43 12.18
C ASN A 69 -1.46 -29.60 10.92
N GLU A 70 -2.51 -29.29 10.20
CA GLU A 70 -2.43 -28.64 8.88
C GLU A 70 -1.96 -27.17 8.97
N GLU A 71 -2.35 -26.44 10.03
CA GLU A 71 -1.84 -25.07 10.27
C GLU A 71 -0.35 -25.09 10.66
N TYR A 72 0.06 -26.05 11.48
CA TYR A 72 1.47 -26.24 11.77
C TYR A 72 2.27 -26.47 10.48
N LEU A 73 1.77 -27.35 9.61
CA LEU A 73 2.39 -27.64 8.32
C LEU A 73 2.45 -26.38 7.43
N ARG A 74 1.39 -25.57 7.42
CA ARG A 74 1.35 -24.30 6.68
C ARG A 74 2.47 -23.35 7.14
N PHE A 75 2.62 -23.14 8.45
CA PHE A 75 3.68 -22.28 9.00
C PHE A 75 5.08 -22.83 8.75
N ALA A 76 5.29 -24.12 8.96
CA ALA A 76 6.58 -24.77 8.69
C ALA A 76 6.97 -24.62 7.21
N MET A 77 6.03 -24.89 6.29
CA MET A 77 6.26 -24.72 4.87
C MET A 77 6.49 -23.27 4.45
N ALA A 78 5.78 -22.31 5.03
CA ALA A 78 6.00 -20.88 4.77
C ALA A 78 7.45 -20.46 5.07
N LYS A 79 8.02 -20.95 6.17
CA LYS A 79 9.43 -20.68 6.52
C LYS A 79 10.40 -21.33 5.53
N VAL A 80 10.20 -22.60 5.20
CA VAL A 80 11.06 -23.33 4.27
C VAL A 80 11.00 -22.73 2.86
N LEU A 81 9.82 -22.36 2.38
CA LEU A 81 9.65 -21.72 1.06
C LEU A 81 10.41 -20.38 1.00
N LYS A 82 10.36 -19.58 2.07
CA LYS A 82 11.11 -18.32 2.16
C LYS A 82 12.63 -18.54 2.15
N GLU A 83 13.13 -19.58 2.82
CA GLU A 83 14.55 -19.95 2.78
C GLU A 83 15.02 -20.41 1.41
N ILE A 84 14.20 -21.22 0.71
CA ILE A 84 14.50 -21.65 -0.66
C ILE A 84 14.53 -20.42 -1.57
N GLU A 85 13.57 -19.51 -1.42
CA GLU A 85 13.52 -18.27 -2.21
C GLU A 85 14.76 -17.39 -2.02
N GLN A 86 15.24 -17.25 -0.79
CA GLN A 86 16.46 -16.50 -0.48
C GLN A 86 17.72 -17.14 -1.08
N LYS A 87 17.82 -18.49 -1.03
CA LYS A 87 18.94 -19.22 -1.64
C LYS A 87 18.95 -19.13 -3.17
N THR A 88 17.80 -18.93 -3.80
CA THR A 88 17.64 -18.80 -5.26
C THR A 88 17.57 -17.35 -5.74
N ALA A 89 17.93 -16.37 -4.91
CA ALA A 89 17.80 -14.94 -5.21
C ALA A 89 18.54 -14.48 -6.49
N PHE A 90 19.57 -15.20 -6.92
CA PHE A 90 20.39 -14.87 -8.10
C PHE A 90 19.95 -15.56 -9.40
N VAL A 91 18.84 -16.33 -9.39
CA VAL A 91 18.32 -17.02 -10.57
C VAL A 91 17.22 -16.19 -11.22
N THR A 92 17.31 -15.97 -12.53
CA THR A 92 16.40 -15.09 -13.30
C THR A 92 14.93 -15.58 -13.27
N VAL A 93 14.72 -16.89 -13.15
CA VAL A 93 13.38 -17.50 -13.00
C VAL A 93 13.43 -18.50 -11.84
N LYS A 94 12.78 -18.15 -10.75
CA LYS A 94 12.63 -19.06 -9.60
C LYS A 94 11.50 -20.03 -9.91
N HIS A 95 11.81 -21.30 -9.99
CA HIS A 95 10.85 -22.37 -10.17
C HIS A 95 11.05 -23.45 -9.13
N LEU A 96 9.97 -23.85 -8.48
CA LEU A 96 9.94 -24.96 -7.51
C LEU A 96 9.04 -26.05 -8.07
N SER A 97 9.58 -27.24 -8.23
CA SER A 97 8.80 -28.40 -8.72
C SER A 97 8.18 -29.19 -7.56
N ALA A 98 7.06 -29.87 -7.83
CA ALA A 98 6.46 -30.82 -6.88
C ALA A 98 7.47 -31.91 -6.45
N LYS A 99 8.40 -32.31 -7.35
CA LYS A 99 9.46 -33.30 -7.05
C LYS A 99 10.45 -32.76 -6.00
N GLU A 100 10.75 -31.45 -6.03
CA GLU A 100 11.62 -30.81 -5.04
C GLU A 100 10.89 -30.65 -3.71
N LEU A 101 9.61 -30.22 -3.73
CA LEU A 101 8.78 -30.17 -2.52
C LEU A 101 8.71 -31.52 -1.80
N ASN A 102 8.58 -32.63 -2.53
CA ASN A 102 8.54 -33.98 -1.96
C ASN A 102 9.87 -34.45 -1.32
N LYS A 103 10.98 -33.74 -1.56
CA LYS A 103 12.29 -34.04 -0.95
C LYS A 103 12.56 -33.20 0.31
N LEU A 104 11.68 -32.27 0.65
CA LEU A 104 11.85 -31.44 1.82
C LEU A 104 11.61 -32.26 3.11
N TYR A 105 12.43 -32.01 4.09
CA TYR A 105 12.30 -32.58 5.44
C TYR A 105 11.86 -31.49 6.40
N LEU A 106 10.82 -31.76 7.16
CA LEU A 106 10.30 -30.88 8.20
C LEU A 106 10.47 -31.56 9.56
N ASN A 107 10.84 -30.77 10.56
CA ASN A 107 10.79 -31.22 11.95
C ASN A 107 9.34 -31.19 12.42
N VAL A 108 8.75 -32.35 12.67
CA VAL A 108 7.34 -32.48 13.07
C VAL A 108 7.29 -33.04 14.50
N PRO A 109 7.09 -32.20 15.51
CA PRO A 109 6.98 -32.64 16.90
C PRO A 109 5.66 -33.40 17.13
N GLU A 110 5.44 -33.87 18.35
CA GLU A 110 4.16 -34.52 18.73
C GLU A 110 2.96 -33.60 18.46
N LEU A 111 1.79 -34.20 18.19
CA LEU A 111 0.59 -33.46 17.75
C LEU A 111 0.12 -32.40 18.74
N SER A 112 0.27 -32.64 20.05
CA SER A 112 -0.06 -31.68 21.11
C SER A 112 0.75 -30.39 20.98
N LYS A 113 2.05 -30.51 20.72
CA LYS A 113 2.97 -29.38 20.50
C LYS A 113 2.68 -28.68 19.19
N GLN A 114 2.38 -29.41 18.10
CA GLN A 114 1.95 -28.81 16.83
C GLN A 114 0.69 -27.94 17.03
N ASN A 115 -0.34 -28.46 17.70
CA ASN A 115 -1.58 -27.76 17.99
C ASN A 115 -1.36 -26.47 18.78
N LYS A 116 -0.47 -26.52 19.78
CA LYS A 116 -0.12 -25.34 20.59
C LYS A 116 0.58 -24.27 19.74
N ILE A 117 1.57 -24.64 18.94
CA ILE A 117 2.33 -23.72 18.08
C ILE A 117 1.38 -23.12 17.03
N ALA A 118 0.64 -23.94 16.32
CA ALA A 118 -0.32 -23.51 15.31
C ALA A 118 -1.36 -22.55 15.90
N GLY A 119 -1.91 -22.86 17.06
CA GLY A 119 -2.89 -22.01 17.74
C GLY A 119 -2.33 -20.64 18.14
N ILE A 120 -1.09 -20.55 18.58
CA ILE A 120 -0.43 -19.26 18.92
C ILE A 120 -0.21 -18.43 17.64
N LEU A 121 0.38 -19.03 16.62
CA LEU A 121 0.73 -18.32 15.38
C LEU A 121 -0.51 -17.87 14.62
N SER A 122 -1.55 -18.72 14.53
CA SER A 122 -2.82 -18.35 13.88
C SER A 122 -3.53 -17.20 14.60
N ARG A 123 -3.47 -17.12 15.93
CA ARG A 123 -4.01 -15.98 16.68
C ARG A 123 -3.26 -14.70 16.38
N LEU A 124 -1.91 -14.75 16.34
CA LEU A 124 -1.11 -13.56 16.01
C LEU A 124 -1.35 -13.10 14.58
N GLU A 125 -1.41 -14.02 13.62
CA GLU A 125 -1.74 -13.71 12.22
C GLU A 125 -3.09 -13.02 12.10
N ASN A 126 -4.12 -13.56 12.79
CA ASN A 126 -5.44 -12.93 12.83
C ASN A 126 -5.42 -11.51 13.46
N ILE A 127 -4.65 -11.31 14.53
CA ILE A 127 -4.51 -9.98 15.15
C ILE A 127 -3.83 -9.01 14.17
N ILE A 128 -2.81 -9.45 13.43
CA ILE A 128 -2.12 -8.67 12.40
C ILE A 128 -3.13 -8.25 11.31
N ASP A 129 -3.92 -9.20 10.81
CA ASP A 129 -4.90 -8.93 9.76
C ASP A 129 -6.02 -7.98 10.22
N VAL A 130 -6.54 -8.18 11.43
CA VAL A 130 -7.56 -7.28 12.02
C VAL A 130 -7.02 -5.86 12.17
N ARG A 131 -5.78 -5.68 12.63
CA ARG A 131 -5.16 -4.35 12.77
C ARG A 131 -4.90 -3.66 11.43
N ARG A 132 -4.54 -4.42 10.39
CA ARG A 132 -4.43 -3.86 9.02
C ARG A 132 -5.80 -3.36 8.53
N GLN A 133 -6.84 -4.16 8.69
CA GLN A 133 -8.21 -3.75 8.36
C GLN A 133 -8.69 -2.55 9.19
N GLU A 134 -8.28 -2.46 10.46
CA GLU A 134 -8.59 -1.32 11.31
C GLU A 134 -7.96 -0.02 10.76
N LEU A 135 -6.70 -0.05 10.32
CA LEU A 135 -6.05 1.09 9.68
C LEU A 135 -6.78 1.52 8.39
N GLU A 136 -7.15 0.56 7.54
CA GLU A 136 -7.93 0.84 6.33
C GLU A 136 -9.29 1.50 6.65
N LYS A 137 -10.01 0.98 7.66
CA LYS A 137 -11.29 1.55 8.10
C LYS A 137 -11.15 2.95 8.70
N LEU A 138 -10.06 3.23 9.39
CA LEU A 138 -9.79 4.59 9.90
C LEU A 138 -9.57 5.57 8.74
N ASP A 139 -8.93 5.17 7.64
CA ASP A 139 -8.81 5.99 6.44
C ASP A 139 -10.16 6.18 5.72
N GLU A 140 -10.96 5.12 5.62
CA GLU A 140 -12.33 5.20 5.08
C GLU A 140 -13.22 6.13 5.92
N LEU A 141 -13.06 6.13 7.24
CA LEU A 141 -13.81 6.99 8.13
C LEU A 141 -13.50 8.48 7.92
N ILE A 142 -12.25 8.84 7.66
CA ILE A 142 -11.87 10.21 7.28
C ILE A 142 -12.57 10.62 5.99
N LYS A 143 -12.56 9.74 4.97
CA LYS A 143 -13.23 10.00 3.69
C LYS A 143 -14.75 10.16 3.85
N ALA A 144 -15.37 9.26 4.60
CA ALA A 144 -16.80 9.32 4.86
C ALA A 144 -17.20 10.60 5.60
N ARG A 145 -16.43 10.99 6.63
CA ARG A 145 -16.66 12.24 7.37
C ARG A 145 -16.48 13.47 6.50
N PHE A 146 -15.51 13.46 5.58
CA PHE A 146 -15.33 14.53 4.61
C PHE A 146 -16.58 14.70 3.74
N VAL A 147 -17.07 13.63 3.14
CA VAL A 147 -18.27 13.66 2.29
C VAL A 147 -19.53 14.06 3.07
N GLU A 148 -19.68 13.59 4.31
CA GLU A 148 -20.80 13.98 5.19
C GLU A 148 -20.82 15.50 5.42
N LEU A 149 -19.68 16.09 5.73
CA LEU A 149 -19.57 17.52 6.05
C LEU A 149 -19.60 18.39 4.80
N PHE A 150 -18.87 18.01 3.76
CA PHE A 150 -18.60 18.89 2.62
C PHE A 150 -19.33 18.48 1.34
N GLY A 151 -19.95 17.30 1.31
CA GLY A 151 -20.61 16.76 0.11
C GLY A 151 -19.63 16.24 -0.94
N ASP A 152 -20.12 16.03 -2.13
CA ASP A 152 -19.27 15.76 -3.30
C ASP A 152 -18.72 17.07 -3.85
N ILE A 153 -17.44 17.31 -3.58
CA ILE A 153 -16.77 18.56 -4.00
C ILE A 153 -16.55 18.65 -5.52
N ASN A 154 -16.62 17.53 -6.24
CA ASN A 154 -16.54 17.54 -7.70
C ASN A 154 -17.79 18.18 -8.33
N THR A 155 -18.95 17.90 -7.79
CA THR A 155 -20.23 18.46 -8.23
C THR A 155 -20.64 19.69 -7.44
N ASN A 156 -19.97 19.95 -6.31
CA ASN A 156 -20.31 20.99 -5.35
C ASN A 156 -21.80 20.96 -4.94
N ASP A 157 -22.30 19.79 -4.59
CA ASP A 157 -23.72 19.52 -4.30
C ASP A 157 -24.25 20.34 -3.11
N LYS A 158 -23.36 20.85 -2.25
CA LYS A 158 -23.70 21.75 -1.13
C LYS A 158 -23.62 23.24 -1.47
N ASN A 159 -23.29 23.58 -2.72
CA ASN A 159 -23.22 24.97 -3.21
C ASN A 159 -22.28 25.86 -2.38
N TRP A 160 -21.10 25.35 -1.98
CA TRP A 160 -20.07 26.14 -1.37
C TRP A 160 -19.51 27.18 -2.32
N ASP A 161 -19.05 28.33 -1.79
CA ASP A 161 -18.24 29.26 -2.58
C ASP A 161 -17.02 28.53 -3.15
N CYS A 162 -16.62 28.90 -4.35
CA CYS A 162 -15.45 28.32 -5.01
C CYS A 162 -14.69 29.36 -5.82
N GLU A 163 -13.37 29.22 -5.80
CA GLU A 163 -12.44 30.08 -6.54
C GLU A 163 -11.36 29.26 -7.22
N PRO A 164 -10.71 29.76 -8.28
CA PRO A 164 -9.55 29.12 -8.87
C PRO A 164 -8.45 28.90 -7.84
N LEU A 165 -7.87 27.70 -7.79
CA LEU A 165 -6.84 27.36 -6.81
C LEU A 165 -5.61 28.29 -6.89
N GLY A 166 -5.33 28.84 -8.08
CA GLY A 166 -4.25 29.82 -8.26
C GLY A 166 -4.49 31.20 -7.64
N GLU A 167 -5.75 31.53 -7.29
CA GLU A 167 -6.10 32.73 -6.51
C GLU A 167 -6.03 32.46 -5.00
N LEU A 168 -6.06 31.18 -4.60
CA LEU A 168 -6.08 30.73 -3.21
C LEU A 168 -4.70 30.30 -2.69
N CYS A 169 -3.73 30.04 -3.58
CA CYS A 169 -2.36 29.70 -3.19
C CYS A 169 -1.36 29.90 -4.32
N THR A 170 -0.10 30.04 -3.96
CA THR A 170 1.02 30.02 -4.91
C THR A 170 1.34 28.58 -5.28
N ILE A 171 1.23 28.22 -6.57
CA ILE A 171 1.54 26.88 -7.06
C ILE A 171 2.88 26.89 -7.80
N VAL A 172 3.85 26.14 -7.26
CA VAL A 172 5.20 26.03 -7.82
C VAL A 172 5.53 24.59 -8.14
N ARG A 173 6.31 24.37 -9.22
CA ARG A 173 6.73 23.01 -9.62
C ARG A 173 8.08 22.66 -9.00
N GLY A 174 8.25 21.39 -8.62
CA GLY A 174 9.52 20.80 -8.26
C GLY A 174 10.48 20.74 -9.44
N SER A 175 11.74 20.49 -9.15
CA SER A 175 12.79 20.39 -10.16
C SER A 175 13.82 19.34 -9.76
N SER A 176 14.27 18.54 -10.73
CA SER A 176 15.26 17.49 -10.52
C SER A 176 16.62 17.94 -11.06
N PRO A 177 17.70 17.97 -10.26
CA PRO A 177 19.04 18.19 -10.77
C PRO A 177 19.44 17.05 -11.71
N ARG A 178 20.10 17.38 -12.82
CA ARG A 178 20.46 16.39 -13.85
C ARG A 178 21.94 16.49 -14.23
N PRO A 179 22.65 15.37 -14.44
CA PRO A 179 22.22 13.99 -14.08
C PRO A 179 22.16 13.80 -12.57
N ILE A 180 21.11 13.13 -12.07
CA ILE A 180 20.82 13.06 -10.62
C ILE A 180 21.93 12.34 -9.84
N GLU A 181 22.58 11.37 -10.43
CA GLU A 181 23.63 10.54 -9.80
C GLU A 181 24.81 11.41 -9.29
N GLN A 182 25.05 12.55 -9.90
CA GLN A 182 26.09 13.50 -9.48
C GLN A 182 25.73 14.33 -8.24
N PHE A 183 24.46 14.32 -7.85
CA PHE A 183 23.94 15.14 -6.76
C PHE A 183 23.43 14.33 -5.58
N LEU A 184 23.43 13.00 -5.66
CA LEU A 184 23.03 12.10 -4.57
C LEU A 184 24.11 12.03 -3.48
N GLY A 185 23.71 11.56 -2.28
CA GLY A 185 24.61 11.27 -1.16
C GLY A 185 24.93 12.47 -0.25
N GLY A 186 24.16 13.57 -0.38
CA GLY A 186 24.25 14.73 0.50
C GLY A 186 23.41 14.60 1.77
N ASP A 187 23.14 15.73 2.40
CA ASP A 187 22.41 15.88 3.66
C ASP A 187 21.03 16.54 3.49
N VAL A 188 20.71 17.08 2.30
CA VAL A 188 19.42 17.73 2.04
C VAL A 188 18.41 16.69 1.52
N PRO A 189 17.28 16.48 2.23
CA PRO A 189 16.26 15.54 1.81
C PRO A 189 15.77 15.80 0.39
N TRP A 190 15.70 14.74 -0.44
CA TRP A 190 15.19 14.82 -1.80
C TRP A 190 13.95 13.94 -1.95
N ILE A 191 12.80 14.61 -2.10
CA ILE A 191 11.48 14.00 -2.01
C ILE A 191 11.03 13.52 -3.37
N LYS A 192 10.97 12.21 -3.55
CA LYS A 192 10.40 11.54 -4.72
C LYS A 192 8.97 11.08 -4.46
N ILE A 193 8.19 10.85 -5.51
CA ILE A 193 6.81 10.38 -5.38
C ILE A 193 6.74 9.06 -4.58
N GLY A 194 7.69 8.14 -4.79
CA GLY A 194 7.76 6.87 -4.08
C GLY A 194 7.97 6.97 -2.57
N ASP A 195 8.46 8.11 -2.06
CA ASP A 195 8.60 8.32 -0.61
C ASP A 195 7.25 8.56 0.08
N ALA A 196 6.27 9.04 -0.65
CA ALA A 196 4.96 9.44 -0.14
C ALA A 196 3.85 8.40 -0.43
N THR A 197 4.16 7.29 -1.11
CA THR A 197 3.20 6.22 -1.40
C THR A 197 3.09 5.21 -0.27
N ASP A 198 4.09 5.15 0.62
CA ASP A 198 4.13 4.29 1.78
C ASP A 198 3.84 5.10 3.06
N GLY A 199 3.04 4.56 3.96
CA GLY A 199 2.87 5.09 5.31
C GLY A 199 1.65 5.99 5.49
N ASP A 200 1.84 7.17 6.09
CA ASP A 200 0.76 8.08 6.44
C ASP A 200 0.14 8.76 5.21
N ASN A 201 -1.19 8.89 5.22
CA ASN A 201 -1.93 9.50 4.11
C ASN A 201 -2.01 11.04 4.18
N ILE A 202 -1.46 11.66 5.23
CA ILE A 202 -1.46 13.11 5.45
C ILE A 202 -0.03 13.63 5.48
N TYR A 203 0.84 13.04 6.33
CA TYR A 203 2.18 13.55 6.58
C TYR A 203 3.26 12.69 5.92
N LEU A 204 4.22 13.36 5.30
CA LEU A 204 5.48 12.74 4.87
C LEU A 204 6.56 13.11 5.88
N ASN A 205 7.05 12.10 6.61
CA ASN A 205 7.94 12.27 7.75
C ASN A 205 9.42 12.01 7.42
N SER A 206 9.72 11.39 6.28
CA SER A 206 11.09 11.06 5.87
C SER A 206 11.17 10.81 4.37
N THR A 207 12.38 10.82 3.84
CA THR A 207 12.69 10.43 2.46
C THR A 207 13.86 9.44 2.46
N LYS A 208 13.95 8.64 1.40
CA LYS A 208 14.99 7.61 1.24
C LYS A 208 16.32 8.17 0.74
N GLU A 209 16.29 9.28 0.05
CA GLU A 209 17.46 9.87 -0.59
C GLU A 209 17.67 11.33 -0.19
N CYS A 210 18.94 11.75 -0.22
CA CYS A 210 19.35 13.14 0.00
C CYS A 210 20.24 13.60 -1.16
N ILE A 211 20.28 14.92 -1.39
CA ILE A 211 21.14 15.56 -2.37
C ILE A 211 22.14 16.51 -1.69
N ILE A 212 23.26 16.74 -2.38
CA ILE A 212 24.26 17.71 -1.97
C ILE A 212 23.80 19.15 -2.19
N GLN A 213 24.46 20.13 -1.56
CA GLN A 213 24.10 21.55 -1.63
C GLN A 213 24.12 22.12 -3.06
N GLU A 214 24.99 21.61 -3.94
CA GLU A 214 25.01 22.01 -5.34
C GLU A 214 23.73 21.58 -6.09
N GLY A 215 23.14 20.44 -5.69
CA GLY A 215 21.86 19.96 -6.21
C GLY A 215 20.68 20.80 -5.79
N VAL A 216 20.72 21.37 -4.57
CA VAL A 216 19.66 22.27 -4.05
C VAL A 216 19.44 23.48 -4.96
N LYS A 217 20.53 24.06 -5.49
CA LYS A 217 20.45 25.22 -6.42
C LYS A 217 19.76 24.89 -7.74
N LYS A 218 19.67 23.60 -8.09
CA LYS A 218 19.02 23.10 -9.32
C LYS A 218 17.68 22.41 -9.04
N SER A 219 17.25 22.40 -7.76
CA SER A 219 16.00 21.81 -7.32
C SER A 219 15.09 22.87 -6.70
N ARG A 220 13.92 22.48 -6.27
CA ARG A 220 12.99 23.32 -5.52
C ARG A 220 13.03 22.93 -4.04
N LEU A 221 13.63 23.77 -3.21
CA LEU A 221 13.56 23.63 -1.77
C LEU A 221 12.20 24.10 -1.27
N VAL A 222 11.53 23.31 -0.47
CA VAL A 222 10.28 23.62 0.23
C VAL A 222 10.45 23.40 1.72
N LYS A 223 9.69 24.15 2.51
CA LYS A 223 9.80 24.17 3.98
C LYS A 223 8.89 23.12 4.62
N ALA A 224 9.25 22.71 5.83
CA ALA A 224 8.37 21.92 6.68
C ALA A 224 6.98 22.59 6.80
N GLY A 225 5.93 21.79 6.72
CA GLY A 225 4.56 22.26 6.66
C GLY A 225 4.06 22.63 5.26
N SER A 226 4.87 22.55 4.20
CA SER A 226 4.39 22.74 2.83
C SER A 226 3.48 21.59 2.40
N LEU A 227 2.41 21.93 1.67
CA LEU A 227 1.55 20.96 1.01
C LEU A 227 2.12 20.67 -0.38
N ILE A 228 2.39 19.40 -0.66
CA ILE A 228 2.87 18.91 -1.96
C ILE A 228 1.83 18.02 -2.62
N PHE A 229 1.73 18.09 -3.95
CA PHE A 229 0.76 17.35 -4.75
C PHE A 229 1.46 16.61 -5.89
N ALA A 230 1.20 15.30 -6.01
CA ALA A 230 1.78 14.47 -7.06
C ALA A 230 1.10 14.78 -8.40
N ASN A 231 1.86 15.34 -9.35
CA ASN A 231 1.32 15.85 -10.60
C ASN A 231 1.54 14.93 -11.80
N CYS A 232 2.18 13.78 -11.64
CA CYS A 232 2.46 12.90 -12.79
C CYS A 232 2.53 11.41 -12.41
N GLY A 233 2.46 10.57 -13.45
CA GLY A 233 2.63 9.12 -13.37
C GLY A 233 1.46 8.38 -12.73
N VAL A 234 1.68 7.11 -12.36
CA VAL A 234 0.66 6.24 -11.74
C VAL A 234 0.15 6.75 -10.39
N SER A 235 0.95 7.60 -9.74
CA SER A 235 0.64 8.19 -8.44
C SER A 235 0.04 9.60 -8.55
N LEU A 236 -0.35 10.04 -9.76
CA LEU A 236 -0.96 11.35 -9.98
C LEU A 236 -2.21 11.53 -9.11
N GLY A 237 -2.36 12.71 -8.52
CA GLY A 237 -3.61 13.13 -7.90
C GLY A 237 -3.68 12.99 -6.39
N PHE A 238 -2.56 12.73 -5.68
CA PHE A 238 -2.56 12.76 -4.23
C PHE A 238 -1.68 13.87 -3.64
N ALA A 239 -2.04 14.35 -2.46
CA ALA A 239 -1.35 15.40 -1.72
C ALA A 239 -0.78 14.88 -0.39
N ARG A 240 0.29 15.51 0.10
CA ARG A 240 0.91 15.29 1.42
C ARG A 240 1.39 16.61 2.02
N ILE A 241 1.49 16.67 3.34
CA ILE A 241 2.17 17.74 4.07
C ILE A 241 3.52 17.22 4.52
N ILE A 242 4.61 17.88 4.16
CA ILE A 242 5.95 17.50 4.62
C ILE A 242 6.22 18.02 6.02
N THR A 243 6.93 17.24 6.85
CA THR A 243 7.27 17.63 8.23
C THR A 243 8.71 18.11 8.40
N PHE A 244 9.47 18.15 7.30
CA PHE A 244 10.87 18.55 7.24
C PHE A 244 11.15 19.43 6.03
N ASP A 245 12.23 20.20 6.05
CA ASP A 245 12.70 20.96 4.89
C ASP A 245 13.32 19.98 3.87
N GLY A 246 12.99 20.14 2.57
CA GLY A 246 13.53 19.27 1.55
C GLY A 246 13.31 19.77 0.13
N CYS A 247 14.05 19.19 -0.81
CA CYS A 247 13.91 19.48 -2.23
C CYS A 247 12.91 18.52 -2.87
N ILE A 248 11.95 19.04 -3.63
CA ILE A 248 10.94 18.24 -4.32
C ILE A 248 11.32 17.96 -5.76
N HIS A 249 11.15 16.69 -6.16
CA HIS A 249 11.30 16.18 -7.53
C HIS A 249 10.31 16.85 -8.49
N ASP A 250 10.61 16.91 -9.78
CA ASP A 250 9.75 17.51 -10.83
C ASP A 250 8.37 16.85 -11.02
N GLY A 251 8.11 15.72 -10.38
CA GLY A 251 6.79 15.10 -10.26
C GLY A 251 5.90 15.68 -9.15
N TRP A 252 6.36 16.71 -8.44
CA TRP A 252 5.60 17.40 -7.41
C TRP A 252 5.26 18.84 -7.77
N LEU A 253 4.09 19.28 -7.35
CA LEU A 253 3.75 20.68 -7.17
C LEU A 253 3.76 20.99 -5.68
N ALA A 254 4.26 22.14 -5.27
CA ALA A 254 4.06 22.66 -3.91
C ALA A 254 3.03 23.78 -3.94
N MET A 255 2.19 23.82 -2.90
CA MET A 255 1.21 24.87 -2.66
C MET A 255 1.68 25.66 -1.45
N GLU A 256 2.03 26.92 -1.72
CA GLU A 256 2.58 27.87 -0.76
C GLU A 256 1.59 29.03 -0.59
N ASP A 257 1.73 29.82 0.46
CA ASP A 257 0.91 31.01 0.73
C ASP A 257 -0.61 30.75 0.62
N ILE A 258 -1.06 29.64 1.24
CA ILE A 258 -2.47 29.25 1.19
C ILE A 258 -3.32 30.29 1.90
N ASP A 259 -4.40 30.75 1.22
CA ASP A 259 -5.38 31.71 1.74
C ASP A 259 -5.92 31.29 3.11
N GLU A 260 -6.09 32.24 4.04
CA GLU A 260 -6.55 31.98 5.41
C GLU A 260 -7.96 31.40 5.52
N ARG A 261 -8.76 31.50 4.44
CA ARG A 261 -10.09 30.87 4.32
C ARG A 261 -9.99 29.35 4.13
N LEU A 262 -8.79 28.81 3.83
CA LEU A 262 -8.55 27.38 3.64
C LEU A 262 -7.64 26.80 4.72
N ASN A 263 -8.12 25.82 5.44
CA ASN A 263 -7.26 25.00 6.29
C ASN A 263 -6.44 24.03 5.41
N LYS A 264 -5.15 23.95 5.67
CA LYS A 264 -4.21 23.12 4.87
C LYS A 264 -4.57 21.63 4.85
N VAL A 265 -5.00 21.06 5.98
CA VAL A 265 -5.40 19.64 6.06
C VAL A 265 -6.72 19.42 5.33
N PHE A 266 -7.66 20.38 5.41
CA PHE A 266 -8.87 20.34 4.59
C PHE A 266 -8.52 20.36 3.10
N LEU A 267 -7.67 21.29 2.65
CA LEU A 267 -7.24 21.37 1.25
C LEU A 267 -6.57 20.07 0.79
N LEU A 268 -5.68 19.49 1.59
CA LEU A 268 -5.07 18.19 1.32
C LEU A 268 -6.13 17.11 1.10
N GLN A 269 -7.12 17.02 1.98
CA GLN A 269 -8.18 16.01 1.88
C GLN A 269 -9.09 16.27 0.67
N ALA A 270 -9.41 17.53 0.39
CA ALA A 270 -10.16 17.93 -0.80
C ALA A 270 -9.45 17.46 -2.08
N LEU A 271 -8.15 17.72 -2.20
CA LEU A 271 -7.37 17.27 -3.35
C LEU A 271 -7.31 15.74 -3.45
N ASN A 272 -7.15 15.03 -2.33
CA ASN A 272 -7.12 13.57 -2.30
C ASN A 272 -8.48 12.94 -2.69
N GLN A 273 -9.60 13.58 -2.39
CA GLN A 273 -10.93 13.14 -2.84
C GLN A 273 -11.11 13.30 -4.37
N MET A 274 -10.38 14.23 -4.98
CA MET A 274 -10.44 14.52 -6.42
C MET A 274 -9.46 13.70 -7.27
N THR A 275 -8.76 12.71 -6.70
CA THR A 275 -7.72 11.93 -7.40
C THR A 275 -8.23 11.35 -8.72
N GLU A 276 -9.40 10.73 -8.75
CA GLU A 276 -9.95 10.14 -9.98
C GLU A 276 -10.33 11.23 -11.02
N HIS A 277 -10.86 12.36 -10.57
CA HIS A 277 -11.12 13.50 -11.45
C HIS A 277 -9.80 14.02 -12.06
N PHE A 278 -8.75 14.19 -11.26
CA PHE A 278 -7.45 14.64 -11.74
C PHE A 278 -6.84 13.68 -12.75
N ARG A 279 -7.01 12.37 -12.56
CA ARG A 279 -6.59 11.35 -13.52
C ARG A 279 -7.38 11.43 -14.83
N ALA A 280 -8.68 11.72 -14.76
CA ALA A 280 -9.54 11.82 -15.92
C ALA A 280 -9.27 13.08 -16.77
N ILE A 281 -8.92 14.22 -16.15
CA ILE A 281 -8.62 15.47 -16.87
C ILE A 281 -7.15 15.62 -17.28
N ALA A 282 -6.26 14.75 -16.76
CA ALA A 282 -4.86 14.79 -17.14
C ALA A 282 -4.73 14.51 -18.65
N PRO A 283 -3.99 15.34 -19.41
CA PRO A 283 -3.81 15.15 -20.83
C PRO A 283 -3.27 13.76 -21.17
N ASP A 284 -3.84 13.12 -22.18
CA ASP A 284 -3.37 11.86 -22.73
C ASP A 284 -1.92 12.02 -23.23
N GLY A 285 -1.04 11.13 -22.81
CA GLY A 285 0.36 11.10 -23.19
C GLY A 285 1.06 9.86 -22.65
N THR A 286 2.35 9.75 -22.93
CA THR A 286 3.17 8.64 -22.41
C THR A 286 3.16 8.59 -20.87
N GLN A 287 2.93 9.75 -20.22
CA GLN A 287 2.64 9.88 -18.78
C GLN A 287 1.63 11.01 -18.56
N PRO A 288 0.47 10.72 -17.92
CA PRO A 288 -0.45 11.77 -17.49
C PRO A 288 0.27 12.80 -16.61
N ASN A 289 0.05 14.09 -16.87
CA ASN A 289 0.72 15.17 -16.15
C ASN A 289 -0.20 16.39 -15.96
N LEU A 290 -0.40 16.79 -14.71
CA LEU A 290 -1.08 18.01 -14.33
C LEU A 290 -0.05 19.12 -14.12
N ASN A 291 0.07 20.03 -15.07
CA ASN A 291 0.96 21.15 -14.94
C ASN A 291 0.37 22.26 -14.04
N THR A 292 1.19 23.26 -13.71
CA THR A 292 0.77 24.38 -12.86
C THR A 292 -0.40 25.18 -13.46
N ALA A 293 -0.50 25.28 -14.79
CA ALA A 293 -1.58 26.02 -15.45
C ALA A 293 -2.94 25.34 -15.24
N ILE A 294 -3.00 24.00 -15.38
CA ILE A 294 -4.21 23.22 -15.10
C ILE A 294 -4.63 23.36 -13.65
N MET A 295 -3.66 23.21 -12.71
CA MET A 295 -3.99 23.31 -11.29
C MET A 295 -4.40 24.72 -10.86
N LYS A 296 -3.87 25.77 -11.49
CA LYS A 296 -4.26 27.16 -11.17
C LYS A 296 -5.71 27.47 -11.48
N VAL A 297 -6.27 26.88 -12.53
CA VAL A 297 -7.67 27.10 -12.93
C VAL A 297 -8.64 26.08 -12.30
N PHE A 298 -8.15 25.11 -11.57
CA PHE A 298 -9.00 24.16 -10.83
C PHE A 298 -9.84 24.90 -9.79
N MET A 299 -11.17 24.68 -9.83
CA MET A 299 -12.10 25.34 -8.90
C MET A 299 -12.11 24.62 -7.55
N GLN A 300 -11.59 25.29 -6.53
CA GLN A 300 -11.54 24.81 -5.16
C GLN A 300 -12.73 25.34 -4.36
N VAL A 301 -13.49 24.42 -3.72
CA VAL A 301 -14.58 24.81 -2.80
C VAL A 301 -14.02 25.40 -1.51
N ILE A 302 -14.72 26.41 -0.96
CA ILE A 302 -14.33 27.15 0.25
C ILE A 302 -15.47 27.09 1.29
N PRO A 303 -15.63 25.93 1.96
CA PRO A 303 -16.62 25.84 3.05
C PRO A 303 -16.24 26.76 4.21
N PRO A 304 -17.18 27.10 5.12
CA PRO A 304 -16.88 27.89 6.30
C PRO A 304 -15.68 27.38 7.08
N ILE A 305 -14.75 28.24 7.46
CA ILE A 305 -13.49 27.87 8.10
C ILE A 305 -13.70 27.10 9.42
N GLU A 306 -14.75 27.37 10.15
CA GLU A 306 -15.07 26.65 11.38
C GLU A 306 -15.44 25.18 11.10
N LEU A 307 -16.18 24.90 10.02
CA LEU A 307 -16.49 23.54 9.60
C LEU A 307 -15.24 22.77 9.17
N GLN A 308 -14.32 23.44 8.47
CA GLN A 308 -13.02 22.88 8.13
C GLN A 308 -12.20 22.56 9.39
N ARG A 309 -12.17 23.47 10.39
CA ARG A 309 -11.46 23.24 11.66
C ARG A 309 -12.03 22.06 12.46
N ASP A 310 -13.34 21.89 12.47
CA ASP A 310 -13.98 20.76 13.15
C ASP A 310 -13.65 19.43 12.46
N PHE A 311 -13.62 19.43 11.14
CA PHE A 311 -13.13 18.27 10.37
C PHE A 311 -11.66 17.96 10.70
N VAL A 312 -10.79 18.96 10.76
CA VAL A 312 -9.36 18.78 11.08
C VAL A 312 -9.17 18.20 12.48
N LYS A 313 -9.92 18.66 13.48
CA LYS A 313 -9.91 18.05 14.83
C LYS A 313 -10.27 16.58 14.80
N PHE A 314 -11.27 16.22 13.98
CA PHE A 314 -11.64 14.82 13.79
C PHE A 314 -10.51 14.00 13.14
N VAL A 315 -9.87 14.53 12.08
CA VAL A 315 -8.72 13.90 11.42
C VAL A 315 -7.57 13.68 12.41
N GLU A 316 -7.22 14.68 13.23
CA GLU A 316 -6.19 14.56 14.25
C GLU A 316 -6.48 13.49 15.31
N GLN A 317 -7.75 13.28 15.67
CA GLN A 317 -8.14 12.19 16.58
C GLN A 317 -7.96 10.82 15.92
N ILE A 318 -8.36 10.69 14.66
CA ILE A 318 -8.15 9.45 13.89
C ILE A 318 -6.65 9.15 13.73
N ASP A 319 -5.82 10.16 13.43
CA ASP A 319 -4.37 9.97 13.30
C ASP A 319 -3.73 9.47 14.59
N LYS A 320 -4.13 9.99 15.74
CA LYS A 320 -3.67 9.47 17.05
C LYS A 320 -4.02 7.98 17.21
N SER A 321 -5.23 7.59 16.80
CA SER A 321 -5.67 6.19 16.82
C SER A 321 -4.83 5.34 15.86
N LYS A 322 -4.59 5.81 14.63
CA LYS A 322 -3.74 5.13 13.64
C LYS A 322 -2.33 4.89 14.17
N VAL A 323 -1.71 5.87 14.82
CA VAL A 323 -0.38 5.73 15.44
C VAL A 323 -0.38 4.61 16.48
N ALA A 324 -1.40 4.53 17.34
CA ALA A 324 -1.51 3.48 18.35
C ALA A 324 -1.69 2.09 17.72
N VAL A 325 -2.58 1.97 16.72
CA VAL A 325 -2.83 0.71 15.99
C VAL A 325 -1.58 0.26 15.25
N LYS A 326 -0.88 1.17 14.56
CA LYS A 326 0.34 0.88 13.81
C LYS A 326 1.44 0.36 14.74
N LYS A 327 1.68 1.04 15.87
CA LYS A 327 2.64 0.57 16.88
C LYS A 327 2.32 -0.85 17.36
N ALA A 328 1.05 -1.10 17.67
CA ALA A 328 0.63 -2.41 18.14
C ALA A 328 0.68 -3.48 17.02
N LEU A 329 0.51 -3.10 15.75
CA LEU A 329 0.72 -3.96 14.58
C LEU A 329 2.20 -4.35 14.47
N ASP A 330 3.10 -3.38 14.52
CA ASP A 330 4.56 -3.60 14.43
C ASP A 330 5.07 -4.51 15.54
N GLU A 331 4.64 -4.28 16.80
CA GLU A 331 4.97 -5.13 17.95
C GLU A 331 4.45 -6.57 17.76
N THR A 332 3.23 -6.73 17.23
CA THR A 332 2.65 -8.07 16.97
C THR A 332 3.39 -8.78 15.82
N GLN A 333 3.75 -8.05 14.77
CA GLN A 333 4.54 -8.60 13.66
C GLN A 333 5.92 -9.08 14.14
N LEU A 334 6.60 -8.28 14.95
CA LEU A 334 7.89 -8.63 15.54
C LEU A 334 7.79 -9.90 16.40
N LEU A 335 6.73 -10.02 17.22
CA LEU A 335 6.49 -11.22 18.02
C LEU A 335 6.22 -12.43 17.13
N PHE A 336 5.40 -12.29 16.09
CA PHE A 336 5.13 -13.36 15.12
C PHE A 336 6.43 -13.85 14.47
N ASP A 337 7.24 -12.93 13.95
CA ASP A 337 8.50 -13.26 13.27
C ASP A 337 9.50 -13.95 14.23
N SER A 338 9.59 -13.47 15.48
CA SER A 338 10.42 -14.09 16.53
C SER A 338 9.98 -15.52 16.85
N LEU A 339 8.66 -15.76 16.93
CA LEU A 339 8.13 -17.11 17.18
C LEU A 339 8.29 -18.03 15.97
N MET A 340 8.13 -17.52 14.75
CA MET A 340 8.43 -18.25 13.53
C MET A 340 9.90 -18.71 13.50
N GLN A 341 10.83 -17.81 13.87
CA GLN A 341 12.24 -18.15 13.98
C GLN A 341 12.51 -19.17 15.09
N LYS A 342 11.85 -19.05 16.25
CA LYS A 342 12.01 -19.96 17.39
C LYS A 342 11.52 -21.38 17.09
N TYR A 343 10.43 -21.52 16.35
CA TYR A 343 9.79 -22.82 16.15
C TYR A 343 10.21 -23.54 14.86
N PHE A 344 10.69 -22.79 13.87
CA PHE A 344 11.00 -23.32 12.52
C PHE A 344 12.37 -22.87 11.98
N GLY A 345 13.12 -22.04 12.71
CA GLY A 345 14.46 -21.57 12.35
C GLY A 345 15.60 -22.46 12.75
#